data_8b84bbe2ddf222b766300df029a4de5f
#
_entry.id   8b84bbe2ddf222b766300df029a4de5f
#
_cell.length_a   1.000
_cell.length_b   1.000
_cell.length_c   1.000
_cell.angle_alpha   90.00
_cell.angle_beta   90.00
_cell.angle_gamma   90.00
#
_symmetry.space_group_name_H-M   'P 1'
#
loop_
_entity.id
_entity.type
_entity.pdbx_description
1 polymer ?
#
loop_
_entity_poly.entity_id
_entity_poly.type
_entity_poly.pdbx_seq_one_letter_code
_entity_poly.pdbx_strand_id
1 'polypeptide(L)'
;MKNNTYKKPDSKGYYGEFGGAYIPEMLYANVEQLRLMYQETIDDPIFQAEYKSLLKDYVGRPSPFYFAKRLSEKYNTNVFLKREDLNHTGAHKVNNTVGQILIAKRLGKKRIIAETGAGQHGVATATVCA
;
A
#
# COMPACT_ATOMS: atom_id res chain seq x y z
N MET A 1 7.50 -9.26 28.10
CA MET A 1 7.58 -8.65 26.77
C MET A 1 6.18 -8.24 26.39
N LYS A 2 5.90 -6.95 26.12
CA LYS A 2 4.59 -6.52 25.65
C LYS A 2 4.35 -7.15 24.28
N ASN A 3 3.33 -8.00 24.16
CA ASN A 3 2.89 -8.56 22.89
C ASN A 3 2.65 -7.39 21.93
N ASN A 4 3.35 -7.39 20.81
CA ASN A 4 3.22 -6.35 19.79
C ASN A 4 1.91 -6.59 19.01
N THR A 5 0.79 -6.14 19.61
CA THR A 5 -0.59 -6.30 19.11
C THR A 5 -0.88 -5.51 17.83
N TYR A 6 0.11 -4.70 17.36
CA TYR A 6 -0.06 -3.82 16.20
C TYR A 6 0.46 -4.39 14.87
N LYS A 7 0.91 -5.64 14.83
CA LYS A 7 1.43 -6.23 13.58
C LYS A 7 0.36 -6.57 12.56
N LYS A 8 -0.81 -6.99 13.04
CA LYS A 8 -1.96 -7.38 12.20
C LYS A 8 -3.26 -6.95 12.86
N PRO A 9 -4.31 -6.69 12.08
CA PRO A 9 -5.63 -6.46 12.65
C PRO A 9 -6.18 -7.75 13.27
N ASP A 10 -7.06 -7.60 14.24
CA ASP A 10 -7.89 -8.71 14.76
C ASP A 10 -9.00 -9.09 13.75
N SER A 11 -9.84 -10.06 14.11
CA SER A 11 -10.94 -10.52 13.26
C SER A 11 -11.98 -9.44 12.95
N LYS A 12 -12.03 -8.36 13.71
CA LYS A 12 -12.92 -7.22 13.51
C LYS A 12 -12.24 -6.05 12.79
N GLY A 13 -10.95 -6.19 12.43
CA GLY A 13 -10.18 -5.15 11.75
C GLY A 13 -9.55 -4.11 12.68
N TYR A 14 -9.43 -4.41 13.99
CA TYR A 14 -8.81 -3.50 14.96
C TYR A 14 -7.34 -3.84 15.20
N TYR A 15 -6.54 -2.81 15.40
CA TYR A 15 -5.15 -2.87 15.87
C TYR A 15 -5.12 -2.46 17.35
N GLY A 16 -5.42 -3.39 18.27
CA GLY A 16 -5.61 -3.10 19.69
C GLY A 16 -6.87 -2.25 19.92
N GLU A 17 -6.73 -1.07 20.50
CA GLU A 17 -7.82 -0.11 20.72
C GLU A 17 -8.11 0.79 19.51
N PHE A 18 -7.31 0.72 18.44
CA PHE A 18 -7.44 1.55 17.25
C PHE A 18 -8.10 0.78 16.11
N GLY A 19 -9.05 1.39 15.44
CA GLY A 19 -9.77 0.81 14.32
C GLY A 19 -11.20 1.26 14.23
N GLY A 20 -11.99 0.51 13.44
CA GLY A 20 -13.40 0.78 13.20
C GLY A 20 -13.65 1.40 11.83
N ALA A 21 -14.90 1.33 11.38
CA ALA A 21 -15.35 1.85 10.09
C ALA A 21 -16.38 2.98 10.32
N TYR A 22 -15.87 4.18 10.58
CA TYR A 22 -16.68 5.40 10.75
C TYR A 22 -16.92 6.06 9.39
N ILE A 23 -17.73 5.41 8.57
CA ILE A 23 -17.94 5.74 7.15
C ILE A 23 -19.45 5.88 6.87
N PRO A 24 -19.86 6.55 5.78
CA PRO A 24 -21.25 6.56 5.33
C PRO A 24 -21.81 5.15 5.16
N GLU A 25 -23.04 4.93 5.58
CA GLU A 25 -23.72 3.61 5.56
C GLU A 25 -23.68 2.95 4.18
N MET A 26 -23.82 3.74 3.11
CA MET A 26 -23.81 3.26 1.73
C MET A 26 -22.48 2.59 1.32
N LEU A 27 -21.37 2.86 2.04
CA LEU A 27 -20.05 2.29 1.78
C LEU A 27 -19.77 1.06 2.66
N TYR A 28 -20.54 0.85 3.71
CA TYR A 28 -20.25 -0.15 4.73
C TYR A 28 -20.11 -1.56 4.15
N ALA A 29 -21.04 -1.98 3.30
CA ALA A 29 -21.00 -3.31 2.69
C ALA A 29 -19.71 -3.54 1.85
N ASN A 30 -19.26 -2.53 1.11
CA ASN A 30 -18.03 -2.62 0.32
C ASN A 30 -16.77 -2.68 1.19
N VAL A 31 -16.74 -1.89 2.25
CA VAL A 31 -15.61 -1.87 3.19
C VAL A 31 -15.54 -3.18 3.99
N GLU A 32 -16.68 -3.75 4.37
CA GLU A 32 -16.73 -5.04 5.07
C GLU A 32 -16.25 -6.19 4.15
N GLN A 33 -16.67 -6.21 2.89
CA GLN A 33 -16.14 -7.17 1.91
C GLN A 33 -14.61 -7.05 1.77
N LEU A 34 -14.10 -5.81 1.73
CA LEU A 34 -12.66 -5.56 1.65
C LEU A 34 -11.94 -6.06 2.91
N ARG A 35 -12.50 -5.83 4.09
CA ARG A 35 -11.92 -6.27 5.37
C ARG A 35 -11.79 -7.79 5.42
N LEU A 36 -12.86 -8.51 5.07
CA LEU A 36 -12.87 -9.97 5.04
C LEU A 36 -11.86 -10.51 4.04
N MET A 37 -11.88 -10.01 2.81
CA MET A 37 -10.93 -10.44 1.77
C MET A 37 -9.48 -10.13 2.16
N TYR A 38 -9.22 -8.98 2.79
CA TYR A 38 -7.88 -8.64 3.27
C TYR A 38 -7.38 -9.67 4.30
N GLN A 39 -8.22 -10.04 5.27
CA GLN A 39 -7.85 -11.03 6.29
C GLN A 39 -7.57 -12.41 5.70
N GLU A 40 -8.31 -12.82 4.68
CA GLU A 40 -8.10 -14.09 3.98
C GLU A 40 -6.84 -14.08 3.12
N THR A 41 -6.51 -12.94 2.52
CA THR A 41 -5.44 -12.85 1.52
C THR A 41 -4.08 -12.44 2.07
N ILE A 42 -4.03 -11.72 3.21
CA ILE A 42 -2.78 -11.14 3.70
C ILE A 42 -1.70 -12.20 4.01
N ASP A 43 -2.09 -13.39 4.39
CA ASP A 43 -1.20 -14.52 4.68
C ASP A 43 -1.19 -15.59 3.57
N ASP A 44 -1.97 -15.41 2.50
CA ASP A 44 -1.98 -16.32 1.36
C ASP A 44 -0.64 -16.27 0.60
N PRO A 45 0.11 -17.40 0.53
CA PRO A 45 1.40 -17.43 -0.15
C PRO A 45 1.32 -17.07 -1.64
N ILE A 46 0.22 -17.41 -2.31
CA ILE A 46 0.02 -17.09 -3.74
C ILE A 46 -0.14 -15.58 -3.91
N PHE A 47 -0.97 -14.95 -3.09
CA PHE A 47 -1.12 -13.49 -3.08
C PHE A 47 0.21 -12.80 -2.80
N GLN A 48 0.94 -13.26 -1.77
CA GLN A 48 2.22 -12.67 -1.39
C GLN A 48 3.28 -12.83 -2.48
N ALA A 49 3.30 -13.95 -3.20
CA ALA A 49 4.21 -14.18 -4.32
C ALA A 49 3.91 -13.25 -5.49
N GLU A 50 2.63 -13.14 -5.90
CA GLU A 50 2.18 -12.24 -6.96
C GLU A 50 2.47 -10.77 -6.61
N TYR A 51 2.12 -10.34 -5.40
CA TYR A 51 2.37 -8.98 -4.93
C TYR A 51 3.87 -8.63 -4.92
N LYS A 52 4.71 -9.52 -4.39
CA LYS A 52 6.17 -9.32 -4.36
C LYS A 52 6.79 -9.28 -5.76
N SER A 53 6.32 -10.13 -6.68
CA SER A 53 6.76 -10.11 -8.08
C SER A 53 6.43 -8.78 -8.73
N LEU A 54 5.21 -8.29 -8.59
CA LEU A 54 4.81 -6.99 -9.12
C LEU A 54 5.58 -5.83 -8.47
N LEU A 55 5.82 -5.87 -7.17
CA LEU A 55 6.65 -4.86 -6.51
C LEU A 55 8.06 -4.84 -7.07
N LYS A 56 8.65 -5.99 -7.36
CA LYS A 56 10.00 -6.09 -7.92
C LYS A 56 10.04 -5.70 -9.39
N ASP A 57 9.24 -6.34 -10.22
CA ASP A 57 9.41 -6.32 -11.67
C ASP A 57 8.61 -5.19 -12.35
N TYR A 58 7.51 -4.74 -11.75
CA TYR A 58 6.67 -3.67 -12.27
C TYR A 58 6.90 -2.33 -11.55
N VAL A 59 7.02 -2.33 -10.23
CA VAL A 59 7.22 -1.10 -9.45
C VAL A 59 8.69 -0.69 -9.39
N GLY A 60 9.63 -1.63 -9.43
CA GLY A 60 11.06 -1.37 -9.34
C GLY A 60 11.60 -1.38 -7.90
N ARG A 61 11.03 -2.20 -7.03
CA ARG A 61 11.50 -2.33 -5.65
C ARG A 61 12.58 -3.43 -5.49
N PRO A 62 13.48 -3.28 -4.51
CA PRO A 62 13.59 -2.15 -3.57
C PRO A 62 14.10 -0.87 -4.23
N SER A 63 13.46 0.27 -3.93
CA SER A 63 13.96 1.56 -4.40
C SER A 63 15.33 1.89 -3.79
N PRO A 64 16.20 2.63 -4.48
CA PRO A 64 17.55 2.92 -3.99
C PRO A 64 17.58 3.65 -2.66
N PHE A 65 18.60 3.35 -1.85
CA PHE A 65 18.94 4.07 -0.65
C PHE A 65 20.22 4.88 -0.94
N TYR A 66 20.05 6.16 -1.26
CA TYR A 66 21.07 7.02 -1.83
C TYR A 66 21.71 7.91 -0.78
N PHE A 67 23.05 7.89 -0.66
CA PHE A 67 23.79 8.83 0.18
C PHE A 67 23.88 10.19 -0.51
N ALA A 68 23.27 11.20 0.09
CA ALA A 68 23.22 12.56 -0.44
C ALA A 68 24.42 13.38 0.05
N LYS A 69 25.59 13.18 -0.56
CA LYS A 69 26.87 13.76 -0.13
C LYS A 69 26.79 15.27 0.09
N ARG A 70 26.29 16.03 -0.89
CA ARG A 70 26.20 17.51 -0.78
C ARG A 70 25.28 17.99 0.33
N LEU A 71 24.18 17.28 0.60
CA LEU A 71 23.31 17.59 1.74
C LEU A 71 23.98 17.23 3.06
N SER A 72 24.69 16.12 3.09
CA SER A 72 25.43 15.68 4.28
C SER A 72 26.51 16.70 4.66
N GLU A 73 27.26 17.20 3.70
CA GLU A 73 28.26 18.26 3.90
C GLU A 73 27.58 19.56 4.39
N LYS A 74 26.49 19.98 3.74
CA LYS A 74 25.77 21.20 4.08
C LYS A 74 25.23 21.21 5.51
N TYR A 75 24.72 20.08 5.98
CA TYR A 75 24.06 19.95 7.29
C TYR A 75 24.94 19.29 8.35
N ASN A 76 26.21 19.01 8.01
CA ASN A 76 27.18 18.34 8.89
C ASN A 76 26.61 17.07 9.55
N THR A 77 25.93 16.22 8.76
CA THR A 77 25.34 14.96 9.20
C THR A 77 25.22 14.00 8.02
N ASN A 78 25.02 12.71 8.28
CA ASN A 78 24.80 11.74 7.21
C ASN A 78 23.33 11.77 6.75
N VAL A 79 23.10 12.23 5.53
CA VAL A 79 21.77 12.29 4.90
C VAL A 79 21.65 11.19 3.85
N PHE A 80 20.64 10.33 4.04
CA PHE A 80 20.28 9.29 3.06
C PHE A 80 18.86 9.53 2.54
N LEU A 81 18.66 9.33 1.27
CA LEU A 81 17.38 9.45 0.59
C LEU A 81 16.86 8.08 0.20
N LYS A 82 15.70 7.70 0.70
CA LYS A 82 14.95 6.56 0.18
C LYS A 82 14.19 7.01 -1.07
N ARG A 83 14.70 6.62 -2.24
CA ARG A 83 14.31 7.15 -3.55
C ARG A 83 13.01 6.53 -4.07
N GLU A 84 11.88 6.81 -3.39
CA GLU A 84 10.56 6.34 -3.83
C GLU A 84 10.05 7.08 -5.09
N ASP A 85 10.68 8.19 -5.45
CA ASP A 85 10.50 8.91 -6.70
C ASP A 85 10.96 8.13 -7.95
N LEU A 86 11.79 7.10 -7.77
CA LEU A 86 12.25 6.22 -8.83
C LEU A 86 11.34 5.00 -9.07
N ASN A 87 10.32 4.83 -8.27
CA ASN A 87 9.31 3.80 -8.53
C ASN A 87 8.54 4.11 -9.82
N HIS A 88 7.99 3.09 -10.45
CA HIS A 88 7.02 3.27 -11.54
C HIS A 88 5.91 4.24 -11.10
N THR A 89 5.51 5.15 -11.95
CA THR A 89 4.65 6.33 -11.68
C THR A 89 5.33 7.51 -10.93
N GLY A 90 6.62 7.44 -10.62
CA GLY A 90 7.38 8.53 -10.02
C GLY A 90 7.06 8.83 -8.56
N ALA A 91 6.39 7.93 -7.84
CA ALA A 91 5.98 8.14 -6.46
C ALA A 91 5.75 6.83 -5.69
N HIS A 92 5.61 6.95 -4.36
CA HIS A 92 5.40 5.81 -3.47
C HIS A 92 3.99 5.19 -3.56
N LYS A 93 3.01 5.87 -4.12
CA LYS A 93 1.60 5.43 -4.15
C LYS A 93 1.38 4.11 -4.88
N VAL A 94 2.18 3.81 -5.89
CA VAL A 94 2.10 2.53 -6.62
C VAL A 94 2.31 1.32 -5.71
N ASN A 95 3.04 1.45 -4.60
CA ASN A 95 3.27 0.35 -3.66
C ASN A 95 1.97 -0.18 -3.06
N ASN A 96 1.07 0.71 -2.65
CA ASN A 96 -0.21 0.29 -2.07
C ASN A 96 -1.26 -0.03 -3.14
N THR A 97 -1.28 0.69 -4.26
CA THR A 97 -2.29 0.45 -5.30
C THR A 97 -2.14 -0.91 -5.97
N VAL A 98 -0.92 -1.44 -6.10
CA VAL A 98 -0.70 -2.83 -6.57
C VAL A 98 -1.38 -3.84 -5.63
N GLY A 99 -1.21 -3.72 -4.32
CA GLY A 99 -1.89 -4.61 -3.38
C GLY A 99 -3.41 -4.45 -3.39
N GLN A 100 -3.88 -3.22 -3.46
CA GLN A 100 -5.32 -2.92 -3.50
C GLN A 100 -5.99 -3.48 -4.75
N ILE A 101 -5.37 -3.33 -5.94
CA ILE A 101 -5.96 -3.86 -7.18
C ILE A 101 -6.00 -5.38 -7.20
N LEU A 102 -5.00 -6.07 -6.65
CA LEU A 102 -5.01 -7.51 -6.52
C LEU A 102 -6.16 -8.02 -5.65
N ILE A 103 -6.44 -7.33 -4.54
CA ILE A 103 -7.60 -7.65 -3.67
C ILE A 103 -8.91 -7.35 -4.41
N ALA A 104 -9.02 -6.19 -5.07
CA ALA A 104 -10.21 -5.82 -5.83
C ALA A 104 -10.50 -6.82 -6.96
N LYS A 105 -9.46 -7.31 -7.65
CA LYS A 105 -9.56 -8.35 -8.68
C LYS A 105 -10.08 -9.67 -8.10
N ARG A 106 -9.59 -10.11 -6.94
CA ARG A 106 -10.08 -11.30 -6.23
C ARG A 106 -11.53 -11.16 -5.78
N LEU A 107 -11.97 -9.95 -5.43
CA LEU A 107 -13.37 -9.61 -5.13
C LEU A 107 -14.26 -9.52 -6.38
N GLY A 108 -13.71 -9.70 -7.58
CA GLY A 108 -14.44 -9.58 -8.84
C GLY A 108 -14.91 -8.14 -9.15
N LYS A 109 -14.30 -7.11 -8.54
CA LYS A 109 -14.65 -5.72 -8.79
C LYS A 109 -14.25 -5.31 -10.21
N LYS A 110 -15.18 -4.73 -10.95
CA LYS A 110 -14.99 -4.26 -12.33
C LYS A 110 -14.86 -2.73 -12.42
N ARG A 111 -15.21 -2.02 -11.37
CA ARG A 111 -15.13 -0.56 -11.29
C ARG A 111 -14.33 -0.17 -10.05
N ILE A 112 -13.24 0.54 -10.27
CA ILE A 112 -12.37 1.05 -9.23
C ILE A 112 -12.53 2.57 -9.17
N ILE A 113 -12.67 3.09 -7.96
CA ILE A 113 -12.77 4.52 -7.68
C ILE A 113 -11.60 4.88 -6.77
N ALA A 114 -10.90 5.95 -7.09
CA ALA A 114 -9.84 6.50 -6.26
C ALA A 114 -10.17 7.95 -5.90
N GLU A 115 -10.05 8.28 -4.63
CA GLU A 115 -9.93 9.67 -4.19
C GLU A 115 -8.48 10.11 -4.37
N THR A 116 -8.24 11.32 -4.85
CA THR A 116 -6.90 11.83 -5.09
C THR A 116 -6.86 13.35 -4.95
N GLY A 117 -6.00 13.86 -4.07
CA GLY A 117 -5.77 15.30 -3.91
C GLY A 117 -4.76 15.82 -4.94
N ALA A 118 -3.46 15.62 -4.71
CA ALA A 118 -2.38 16.09 -5.60
C ALA A 118 -2.22 15.28 -6.91
N GLY A 119 -3.04 14.26 -7.15
CA GLY A 119 -3.04 13.46 -8.38
C GLY A 119 -2.22 12.17 -8.33
N GLN A 120 -1.23 12.03 -7.47
CA GLN A 120 -0.35 10.86 -7.44
C GLN A 120 -1.09 9.53 -7.22
N HIS A 121 -2.07 9.52 -6.31
CA HIS A 121 -2.85 8.31 -6.06
C HIS A 121 -3.75 7.96 -7.25
N GLY A 122 -4.35 8.96 -7.89
CA GLY A 122 -5.14 8.78 -9.11
C GLY A 122 -4.31 8.19 -10.25
N VAL A 123 -3.11 8.74 -10.51
CA VAL A 123 -2.18 8.20 -11.51
C VAL A 123 -1.80 6.76 -11.20
N ALA A 124 -1.40 6.46 -9.95
CA ALA A 124 -1.02 5.10 -9.56
C ALA A 124 -2.20 4.13 -9.71
N THR A 125 -3.43 4.53 -9.32
CA THR A 125 -4.62 3.70 -9.47
C THR A 125 -4.95 3.46 -10.94
N ALA A 126 -4.95 4.48 -11.78
CA ALA A 126 -5.18 4.33 -13.22
C ALA A 126 -4.16 3.39 -13.87
N THR A 127 -2.89 3.53 -13.49
CA THR A 127 -1.79 2.70 -14.02
C THR A 127 -1.97 1.22 -13.69
N VAL A 128 -2.34 0.88 -12.45
CA VAL A 128 -2.54 -0.54 -12.07
C VAL A 128 -3.87 -1.13 -12.54
N CYS A 129 -4.82 -0.29 -12.97
CA CYS A 129 -6.09 -0.71 -13.56
C CYS A 129 -5.99 -1.00 -15.06
N ALA A 130 -4.98 -0.45 -15.74
CA ALA A 130 -4.74 -0.68 -17.17
C ALA A 130 -4.19 -2.09 -17.43
#